data_39487f759e2e04fed7f8af2e467a5619
#
_entry.id   39487f759e2e04fed7f8af2e467a5619
#
_cell.length_a   1.000
_cell.length_b   1.000
_cell.length_c   1.000
_cell.angle_alpha   90.00
_cell.angle_beta   90.00
_cell.angle_gamma   90.00
#
_symmetry.space_group_name_H-M   'P 1'
#
loop_
_entity.id
_entity.type
_entity.pdbx_description
1 polymer ?
#
loop_
_entity_poly.entity_id
_entity_poly.type
_entity_poly.pdbx_seq_one_letter_code
_entity_poly.pdbx_strand_id
1 'polypeptide(L)'
;GMKDVRITDLDMRDDYKVFAATYGLGVYSSVFTETGGEPSLKISTDVDDITIFKGETGSFNINYQPLNDFNEEVTFSIDRLPINTIEQYIPSDKITVNKDGSIKVELTIDENTITKSYPLTINAVSNTQSKSTNILLEVTSEDVDNDGVKNDVDNCPETANADQSDIDGDGIGDVCDSNPLPKDTF
;
A
#
# COMPACT_ATOMS: atom_id res chain seq x y z
N GLY A 1 -28.38 1.43 -41.68
CA GLY A 1 -28.71 0.41 -40.70
C GLY A 1 -29.48 -0.72 -41.32
N MET A 2 -29.22 -1.95 -40.95
CA MET A 2 -30.00 -3.12 -41.34
C MET A 2 -31.38 -3.04 -40.65
N LYS A 3 -32.37 -2.44 -41.29
CA LYS A 3 -33.76 -2.55 -40.84
C LYS A 3 -34.37 -3.77 -41.50
N ASP A 4 -35.01 -4.60 -40.71
CA ASP A 4 -35.84 -5.75 -41.14
C ASP A 4 -35.08 -6.92 -41.82
N VAL A 5 -33.81 -7.14 -41.48
CA VAL A 5 -33.02 -8.29 -41.96
C VAL A 5 -33.03 -9.41 -40.94
N ARG A 6 -33.43 -10.60 -41.36
CA ARG A 6 -33.36 -11.79 -40.49
C ARG A 6 -31.92 -12.27 -40.41
N ILE A 7 -31.31 -12.22 -39.21
CA ILE A 7 -30.01 -12.81 -38.91
C ILE A 7 -30.21 -14.32 -38.71
N THR A 8 -29.46 -15.11 -39.45
CA THR A 8 -29.53 -16.59 -39.38
C THR A 8 -28.39 -17.20 -38.60
N ASP A 9 -27.27 -16.49 -38.46
CA ASP A 9 -26.12 -16.93 -37.69
C ASP A 9 -25.28 -15.72 -37.25
N LEU A 10 -24.58 -15.85 -36.12
CA LEU A 10 -23.69 -14.86 -35.53
C LEU A 10 -22.43 -15.57 -35.11
N ASP A 11 -21.30 -15.20 -35.69
CA ASP A 11 -19.98 -15.68 -35.33
C ASP A 11 -19.09 -14.53 -34.84
N MET A 12 -18.40 -14.73 -33.67
CA MET A 12 -17.49 -13.76 -33.11
C MET A 12 -16.06 -14.33 -33.15
N ARG A 13 -15.15 -13.62 -33.79
CA ARG A 13 -13.75 -14.01 -33.93
C ARG A 13 -12.85 -13.32 -32.90
N ASP A 14 -11.68 -13.89 -32.69
CA ASP A 14 -10.67 -13.41 -31.73
C ASP A 14 -10.14 -11.98 -32.04
N ASP A 15 -10.42 -11.46 -33.26
CA ASP A 15 -10.08 -10.11 -33.68
C ASP A 15 -11.21 -9.08 -33.42
N TYR A 16 -12.17 -9.41 -32.53
CA TYR A 16 -13.33 -8.60 -32.18
C TYR A 16 -14.26 -8.25 -33.33
N LYS A 17 -14.20 -9.03 -34.41
CA LYS A 17 -15.14 -8.92 -35.52
C LYS A 17 -16.34 -9.85 -35.34
N VAL A 18 -17.50 -9.30 -35.46
CA VAL A 18 -18.74 -10.08 -35.50
C VAL A 18 -19.22 -10.17 -36.95
N PHE A 19 -19.48 -11.40 -37.37
CA PHE A 19 -20.03 -11.69 -38.67
C PHE A 19 -21.49 -12.10 -38.50
N ALA A 20 -22.40 -11.42 -39.17
CA ALA A 20 -23.81 -11.76 -39.21
C ALA A 20 -24.16 -12.33 -40.58
N ALA A 21 -24.53 -13.59 -40.63
CA ALA A 21 -25.13 -14.17 -41.84
C ALA A 21 -26.62 -13.79 -41.91
N THR A 22 -27.05 -13.33 -43.07
CA THR A 22 -28.44 -12.87 -43.27
C THR A 22 -29.10 -13.68 -44.36
N TYR A 23 -30.42 -13.91 -44.22
CA TYR A 23 -31.15 -14.63 -45.24
C TYR A 23 -31.29 -13.79 -46.52
N GLY A 24 -30.61 -14.21 -47.56
CA GLY A 24 -30.72 -13.62 -48.92
C GLY A 24 -29.91 -12.35 -49.17
N LEU A 25 -29.17 -11.80 -48.22
CA LEU A 25 -28.43 -10.56 -48.38
C LEU A 25 -26.90 -10.70 -48.12
N GLY A 26 -26.42 -11.89 -47.89
CA GLY A 26 -24.97 -12.16 -47.68
C GLY A 26 -24.52 -12.08 -46.21
N VAL A 27 -23.22 -11.97 -46.05
CA VAL A 27 -22.55 -11.87 -44.70
C VAL A 27 -22.10 -10.43 -44.49
N TYR A 28 -22.51 -9.87 -43.39
CA TYR A 28 -22.05 -8.55 -42.94
C TYR A 28 -21.07 -8.70 -41.78
N SER A 29 -20.01 -7.92 -41.79
CA SER A 29 -19.09 -7.82 -40.69
C SER A 29 -19.13 -6.44 -40.05
N SER A 30 -19.12 -6.39 -38.75
CA SER A 30 -18.86 -5.18 -37.99
C SER A 30 -17.73 -5.43 -37.02
N VAL A 31 -16.84 -4.48 -36.84
CA VAL A 31 -15.91 -4.49 -35.71
C VAL A 31 -16.74 -4.05 -34.51
N PHE A 32 -16.87 -4.93 -33.52
CA PHE A 32 -17.14 -4.46 -32.18
C PHE A 32 -15.84 -3.79 -31.72
N THR A 33 -15.79 -2.48 -31.84
CA THR A 33 -15.06 -1.76 -30.83
C THR A 33 -15.81 -2.07 -29.55
N GLU A 34 -15.18 -2.78 -28.59
CA GLU A 34 -15.64 -2.63 -27.23
C GLU A 34 -15.76 -1.12 -27.03
N THR A 35 -16.98 -0.62 -26.89
CA THR A 35 -17.16 0.68 -26.27
C THR A 35 -16.60 0.42 -24.90
N GLY A 36 -15.35 0.85 -24.70
CA GLY A 36 -14.61 0.60 -23.48
C GLY A 36 -15.55 0.85 -22.33
N GLY A 37 -15.54 -0.01 -21.30
CA GLY A 37 -16.42 0.18 -20.15
C GLY A 37 -16.35 1.64 -19.69
N GLU A 38 -17.25 2.06 -18.83
CA GLU A 38 -17.23 3.43 -18.28
C GLU A 38 -15.80 3.78 -17.82
N PRO A 39 -15.31 5.00 -18.09
CA PRO A 39 -14.01 5.45 -17.62
C PRO A 39 -13.80 5.11 -16.15
N SER A 40 -12.72 4.48 -15.81
CA SER A 40 -12.50 3.98 -14.46
C SER A 40 -11.06 4.13 -14.02
N LEU A 41 -10.85 4.13 -12.71
CA LEU A 41 -9.55 4.17 -12.06
C LEU A 41 -9.34 2.90 -11.23
N LYS A 42 -8.18 2.29 -11.37
CA LYS A 42 -7.69 1.24 -10.48
C LYS A 42 -6.52 1.78 -9.66
N ILE A 43 -6.49 1.46 -8.36
CA ILE A 43 -5.37 1.79 -7.47
C ILE A 43 -4.90 0.53 -6.73
N SER A 44 -3.64 0.51 -6.38
CA SER A 44 -3.00 -0.51 -5.54
C SER A 44 -1.76 0.08 -4.86
N THR A 45 -1.22 -0.62 -3.90
CA THR A 45 0.09 -0.31 -3.28
C THR A 45 1.15 -1.28 -3.79
N ASP A 46 2.41 -0.92 -3.69
CA ASP A 46 3.54 -1.82 -3.99
C ASP A 46 3.86 -2.77 -2.84
N VAL A 47 3.30 -2.50 -1.65
CA VAL A 47 3.40 -3.34 -0.44
C VAL A 47 2.04 -3.47 0.24
N ASP A 48 1.82 -4.55 0.97
CA ASP A 48 0.60 -4.78 1.76
C ASP A 48 0.78 -4.27 3.20
N ASP A 49 2.03 -4.24 3.68
CA ASP A 49 2.42 -3.74 4.99
C ASP A 49 3.73 -2.95 4.94
N ILE A 50 3.92 -2.06 5.90
CA ILE A 50 5.13 -1.29 6.11
C ILE A 50 5.42 -1.16 7.60
N THR A 51 6.67 -1.42 7.99
CA THR A 51 7.15 -1.18 9.36
C THR A 51 7.94 0.11 9.42
N ILE A 52 7.58 0.99 10.36
CA ILE A 52 8.29 2.26 10.59
C ILE A 52 8.54 2.40 12.10
N PHE A 53 9.77 2.72 12.47
CA PHE A 53 10.13 3.03 13.86
C PHE A 53 9.61 4.42 14.26
N LYS A 54 9.32 4.60 15.54
CA LYS A 54 9.01 5.93 16.10
C LYS A 54 10.14 6.91 15.80
N GLY A 55 9.80 8.15 15.42
CA GLY A 55 10.77 9.18 15.03
C GLY A 55 11.30 9.07 13.60
N GLU A 56 11.07 7.95 12.92
CA GLU A 56 11.62 7.66 11.60
C GLU A 56 10.62 7.90 10.46
N THR A 57 11.16 7.92 9.23
CA THR A 57 10.39 8.07 8.01
C THR A 57 10.46 6.79 7.18
N GLY A 58 9.31 6.22 6.86
CA GLY A 58 9.17 5.15 5.88
C GLY A 58 8.47 5.60 4.61
N SER A 59 8.51 4.80 3.56
CA SER A 59 7.85 5.15 2.30
C SER A 59 7.34 3.92 1.55
N PHE A 60 6.27 4.14 0.76
CA PHE A 60 5.69 3.17 -0.17
C PHE A 60 5.14 3.89 -1.39
N ASN A 61 4.72 3.15 -2.42
CA ASN A 61 4.13 3.73 -3.61
C ASN A 61 2.65 3.36 -3.73
N ILE A 62 1.84 4.35 -4.10
CA ILE A 62 0.48 4.16 -4.59
C ILE A 62 0.56 4.07 -6.11
N ASN A 63 0.25 2.91 -6.67
CA ASN A 63 0.16 2.70 -8.11
C ASN A 63 -1.25 2.99 -8.60
N TYR A 64 -1.37 3.64 -9.74
CA TYR A 64 -2.65 3.96 -10.35
C TYR A 64 -2.66 3.60 -11.83
N GLN A 65 -3.81 3.13 -12.30
CA GLN A 65 -4.06 2.71 -13.68
C GLN A 65 -5.40 3.26 -14.15
N PRO A 66 -5.41 4.19 -15.11
CA PRO A 66 -6.64 4.60 -15.79
C PRO A 66 -7.12 3.51 -16.75
N LEU A 67 -8.41 3.29 -16.78
CA LEU A 67 -9.08 2.34 -17.65
C LEU A 67 -10.13 3.07 -18.47
N ASN A 68 -10.35 2.62 -19.73
CA ASN A 68 -11.41 3.11 -20.62
C ASN A 68 -11.37 4.64 -20.79
N ASP A 69 -10.21 5.17 -21.16
CA ASP A 69 -9.98 6.60 -21.40
C ASP A 69 -10.24 7.51 -20.18
N PHE A 70 -10.13 6.98 -18.95
CA PHE A 70 -10.18 7.80 -17.75
C PHE A 70 -9.10 8.89 -17.80
N ASN A 71 -9.51 10.14 -17.63
CA ASN A 71 -8.64 11.30 -17.69
C ASN A 71 -9.19 12.40 -16.77
N GLU A 72 -8.95 12.27 -15.47
CA GLU A 72 -9.41 13.22 -14.46
C GLU A 72 -8.31 13.60 -13.49
N GLU A 73 -8.51 14.71 -12.81
CA GLU A 73 -7.71 15.05 -11.63
C GLU A 73 -8.16 14.18 -10.46
N VAL A 74 -7.19 13.49 -9.83
CA VAL A 74 -7.39 12.59 -8.71
C VAL A 74 -6.64 13.16 -7.50
N THR A 75 -7.34 13.22 -6.36
CA THR A 75 -6.76 13.56 -5.06
C THR A 75 -6.58 12.28 -4.25
N PHE A 76 -5.37 12.08 -3.73
CA PHE A 76 -5.02 10.95 -2.87
C PHE A 76 -4.97 11.41 -1.42
N SER A 77 -5.41 10.55 -0.51
CA SER A 77 -5.36 10.79 0.93
C SER A 77 -5.27 9.48 1.68
N ILE A 78 -4.81 9.53 2.94
CA ILE A 78 -4.71 8.38 3.83
C ILE A 78 -5.52 8.65 5.08
N ASP A 79 -6.44 7.74 5.39
CA ASP A 79 -7.22 7.78 6.61
C ASP A 79 -6.61 6.89 7.70
N ARG A 80 -6.89 7.25 8.97
CA ARG A 80 -6.50 6.51 10.18
C ARG A 80 -5.00 6.53 10.49
N LEU A 81 -4.28 7.52 9.97
CA LEU A 81 -2.90 7.74 10.40
C LEU A 81 -2.81 7.93 11.92
N PRO A 82 -1.71 7.49 12.57
CA PRO A 82 -1.40 7.87 13.94
C PRO A 82 -1.41 9.39 14.12
N ILE A 83 -1.70 9.86 15.34
CA ILE A 83 -1.68 11.28 15.66
C ILE A 83 -0.26 11.84 15.43
N ASN A 84 -0.17 13.06 14.88
CA ASN A 84 1.08 13.75 14.56
C ASN A 84 1.95 13.08 13.47
N THR A 85 1.43 12.10 12.73
CA THR A 85 2.13 11.59 11.55
C THR A 85 2.20 12.68 10.48
N ILE A 86 3.38 12.92 9.94
CA ILE A 86 3.58 13.80 8.77
C ILE A 86 3.51 12.93 7.53
N GLU A 87 2.57 13.25 6.63
CA GLU A 87 2.47 12.61 5.32
C GLU A 87 2.96 13.54 4.21
N GLN A 88 3.72 13.00 3.27
CA GLN A 88 4.19 13.71 2.09
C GLN A 88 3.96 12.87 0.84
N TYR A 89 3.40 13.50 -0.20
CA TYR A 89 3.16 12.88 -1.50
C TYR A 89 4.12 13.44 -2.55
N ILE A 90 4.77 12.58 -3.31
CA ILE A 90 5.78 12.95 -4.30
C ILE A 90 5.38 12.36 -5.67
N PRO A 91 5.10 13.20 -6.68
CA PRO A 91 5.30 14.66 -6.72
C PRO A 91 4.22 15.48 -6.01
N SER A 92 3.00 14.97 -5.81
CA SER A 92 1.86 15.66 -5.18
C SER A 92 0.77 14.67 -4.81
N ASP A 93 -0.07 15.01 -3.82
CA ASP A 93 -1.33 14.32 -3.49
C ASP A 93 -2.42 14.49 -4.57
N LYS A 94 -2.23 15.43 -5.51
CA LYS A 94 -3.20 15.80 -6.53
C LYS A 94 -2.56 15.80 -7.91
N ILE A 95 -3.02 14.90 -8.78
CA ILE A 95 -2.47 14.72 -10.13
C ILE A 95 -3.56 14.42 -11.16
N THR A 96 -3.30 14.76 -12.43
CA THR A 96 -4.13 14.30 -13.54
C THR A 96 -3.70 12.89 -13.94
N VAL A 97 -4.63 11.93 -13.80
CA VAL A 97 -4.41 10.53 -14.15
C VAL A 97 -4.97 10.25 -15.55
N ASN A 98 -4.08 10.06 -16.52
CA ASN A 98 -4.42 9.72 -17.92
C ASN A 98 -3.54 8.61 -18.50
N LYS A 99 -2.62 8.07 -17.71
CA LYS A 99 -1.74 6.94 -18.00
C LYS A 99 -1.34 6.27 -16.69
N ASP A 100 -0.82 5.06 -16.78
CA ASP A 100 -0.27 4.34 -15.64
C ASP A 100 0.86 5.13 -14.97
N GLY A 101 0.91 5.04 -13.65
CA GLY A 101 1.95 5.70 -12.87
C GLY A 101 1.89 5.37 -11.39
N SER A 102 2.71 6.08 -10.61
CA SER A 102 2.74 5.96 -9.16
C SER A 102 3.02 7.29 -8.47
N ILE A 103 2.60 7.37 -7.21
CA ILE A 103 2.95 8.42 -6.26
C ILE A 103 3.70 7.77 -5.12
N LYS A 104 4.89 8.29 -4.79
CA LYS A 104 5.58 7.92 -3.57
C LYS A 104 4.94 8.64 -2.39
N VAL A 105 4.62 7.91 -1.35
CA VAL A 105 4.18 8.45 -0.06
C VAL A 105 5.30 8.26 0.94
N GLU A 106 5.61 9.31 1.68
CA GLU A 106 6.50 9.28 2.84
C GLU A 106 5.68 9.56 4.10
N LEU A 107 5.84 8.72 5.12
CA LEU A 107 5.21 8.86 6.42
C LEU A 107 6.30 9.02 7.47
N THR A 108 6.30 10.15 8.18
CA THR A 108 7.17 10.36 9.35
C THR A 108 6.36 10.16 10.60
N ILE A 109 6.75 9.19 11.42
CA ILE A 109 6.05 8.80 12.63
C ILE A 109 6.58 9.62 13.82
N ASP A 110 5.66 10.21 14.58
CA ASP A 110 6.03 10.95 15.81
C ASP A 110 6.65 10.01 16.85
N GLU A 111 7.68 10.49 17.54
CA GLU A 111 8.40 9.76 18.60
C GLU A 111 7.48 9.23 19.72
N ASN A 112 6.39 9.93 20.00
CA ASN A 112 5.43 9.57 21.04
C ASN A 112 4.28 8.68 20.52
N THR A 113 4.34 8.20 19.28
CA THR A 113 3.33 7.32 18.72
C THR A 113 3.31 5.98 19.47
N ILE A 114 2.11 5.48 19.75
CA ILE A 114 1.96 4.16 20.39
C ILE A 114 2.37 3.07 19.42
N THR A 115 3.23 2.17 19.89
CA THR A 115 3.68 0.98 19.13
C THR A 115 2.53 0.00 18.96
N LYS A 116 2.04 -0.16 17.76
CA LYS A 116 1.01 -1.12 17.36
C LYS A 116 0.78 -1.11 15.85
N SER A 117 -0.07 -2.01 15.38
CA SER A 117 -0.57 -2.03 14.01
C SER A 117 -1.67 -0.98 13.78
N TYR A 118 -1.57 -0.23 12.71
CA TYR A 118 -2.53 0.77 12.25
C TYR A 118 -3.04 0.38 10.86
N PRO A 119 -4.30 -0.08 10.73
CA PRO A 119 -4.88 -0.35 9.42
C PRO A 119 -5.23 0.98 8.74
N LEU A 120 -4.46 1.35 7.74
CA LEU A 120 -4.64 2.57 6.97
C LEU A 120 -5.55 2.32 5.77
N THR A 121 -6.33 3.32 5.38
CA THR A 121 -7.12 3.31 4.15
C THR A 121 -6.62 4.42 3.23
N ILE A 122 -6.15 4.05 2.06
CA ILE A 122 -5.71 4.96 1.01
C ILE A 122 -6.89 5.23 0.11
N ASN A 123 -7.23 6.49 -0.10
CA ASN A 123 -8.32 6.93 -0.95
C ASN A 123 -7.78 7.66 -2.18
N ALA A 124 -8.45 7.46 -3.30
CA ALA A 124 -8.24 8.19 -4.55
C ALA A 124 -9.59 8.69 -5.04
N VAL A 125 -9.79 10.00 -5.03
CA VAL A 125 -11.07 10.66 -5.32
C VAL A 125 -10.92 11.58 -6.53
N SER A 126 -11.79 11.40 -7.50
CA SER A 126 -11.97 12.30 -8.65
C SER A 126 -13.38 12.88 -8.66
N ASN A 127 -13.71 13.65 -9.70
CA ASN A 127 -15.07 14.19 -9.86
C ASN A 127 -16.13 13.10 -10.04
N THR A 128 -15.78 11.98 -10.69
CA THR A 128 -16.73 10.92 -11.06
C THR A 128 -16.58 9.66 -10.24
N GLN A 129 -15.43 9.44 -9.57
CA GLN A 129 -15.13 8.18 -8.91
C GLN A 129 -14.42 8.36 -7.57
N SER A 130 -14.64 7.36 -6.71
CA SER A 130 -13.87 7.15 -5.48
C SER A 130 -13.41 5.70 -5.45
N LYS A 131 -12.12 5.49 -5.21
CA LYS A 131 -11.48 4.17 -5.04
C LYS A 131 -10.69 4.16 -3.76
N SER A 132 -10.59 2.99 -3.14
CA SER A 132 -9.77 2.83 -1.94
C SER A 132 -9.02 1.50 -1.96
N THR A 133 -7.88 1.45 -1.27
CA THR A 133 -7.12 0.25 -0.95
C THR A 133 -6.61 0.38 0.48
N ASN A 134 -6.15 -0.72 1.08
CA ASN A 134 -5.67 -0.73 2.46
C ASN A 134 -4.21 -1.15 2.51
N ILE A 135 -3.51 -0.67 3.51
CA ILE A 135 -2.15 -1.07 3.88
C ILE A 135 -2.08 -1.16 5.42
N LEU A 136 -1.27 -2.06 5.93
CA LEU A 136 -1.00 -2.15 7.36
C LEU A 136 0.29 -1.40 7.70
N LEU A 137 0.19 -0.40 8.59
CA LEU A 137 1.35 0.27 9.16
C LEU A 137 1.66 -0.35 10.53
N GLU A 138 2.82 -0.98 10.64
CA GLU A 138 3.37 -1.44 11.92
C GLU A 138 4.28 -0.36 12.49
N VAL A 139 3.86 0.27 13.60
CA VAL A 139 4.72 1.21 14.33
C VAL A 139 5.42 0.45 15.43
N THR A 140 6.74 0.49 15.45
CA THR A 140 7.60 -0.19 16.43
C THR A 140 8.61 0.78 17.04
N SER A 141 9.37 0.35 18.04
CA SER A 141 10.43 1.11 18.69
C SER A 141 11.75 0.40 18.48
N GLU A 142 12.82 1.16 18.26
CA GLU A 142 14.18 0.64 18.32
C GLU A 142 14.66 0.39 19.76
N ASP A 143 13.94 0.94 20.75
CA ASP A 143 14.15 0.81 22.18
C ASP A 143 12.80 0.44 22.81
N VAL A 144 12.60 -0.85 23.13
CA VAL A 144 11.30 -1.40 23.51
C VAL A 144 10.94 -1.06 24.96
N ASP A 145 11.91 -1.07 25.88
CA ASP A 145 11.67 -0.80 27.30
C ASP A 145 11.91 0.67 27.69
N ASN A 146 12.40 1.49 26.73
CA ASN A 146 12.63 2.93 26.83
C ASN A 146 13.68 3.30 27.92
N ASP A 147 14.73 2.50 28.05
CA ASP A 147 15.84 2.79 28.97
C ASP A 147 16.98 3.64 28.35
N GLY A 148 16.88 3.92 27.04
CA GLY A 148 17.83 4.71 26.28
C GLY A 148 18.90 3.89 25.56
N VAL A 149 18.84 2.56 25.65
CA VAL A 149 19.69 1.62 24.89
C VAL A 149 18.84 0.96 23.81
N LYS A 150 19.36 0.93 22.57
CA LYS A 150 18.61 0.29 21.46
C LYS A 150 18.66 -1.21 21.59
N ASN A 151 17.57 -1.90 21.21
CA ASN A 151 17.44 -3.36 21.34
C ASN A 151 18.58 -4.18 20.72
N ASP A 152 19.24 -3.66 19.67
CA ASP A 152 20.33 -4.36 18.96
C ASP A 152 21.66 -4.38 19.73
N VAL A 153 21.79 -3.51 20.73
CA VAL A 153 22.98 -3.39 21.60
C VAL A 153 22.65 -3.52 23.09
N ASP A 154 21.35 -3.71 23.40
CA ASP A 154 20.85 -3.86 24.76
C ASP A 154 20.99 -5.31 25.24
N ASN A 155 21.57 -5.49 26.43
CA ASN A 155 21.73 -6.81 27.05
C ASN A 155 20.47 -7.30 27.79
N CYS A 156 19.40 -6.44 27.91
CA CYS A 156 18.06 -6.79 28.40
C CYS A 156 16.94 -6.10 27.60
N PRO A 157 16.71 -6.35 26.30
CA PRO A 157 15.89 -5.54 25.40
C PRO A 157 14.39 -5.36 25.77
N GLU A 158 13.90 -6.05 26.78
CA GLU A 158 12.52 -5.98 27.28
C GLU A 158 12.44 -5.52 28.76
N THR A 159 13.58 -5.21 29.39
CA THR A 159 13.66 -4.88 30.83
C THR A 159 14.66 -3.77 31.08
N ALA A 160 14.16 -2.56 31.34
CA ALA A 160 14.96 -1.35 31.46
C ALA A 160 16.18 -1.49 32.40
N ASN A 161 17.37 -1.29 31.84
CA ASN A 161 18.66 -1.36 32.55
C ASN A 161 19.71 -0.44 31.88
N ALA A 162 19.43 0.83 31.81
CA ALA A 162 20.30 1.85 31.17
C ALA A 162 21.79 1.82 31.54
N ASP A 163 22.16 1.20 32.67
CA ASP A 163 23.55 1.00 33.10
C ASP A 163 24.20 -0.24 32.46
N GLN A 164 23.40 -1.10 31.78
CA GLN A 164 23.87 -2.29 31.07
C GLN A 164 24.75 -3.20 31.90
N SER A 165 24.44 -3.30 33.23
CA SER A 165 25.20 -4.12 34.19
C SER A 165 25.12 -5.59 33.81
N ASP A 166 26.29 -6.26 33.74
CA ASP A 166 26.48 -7.68 33.43
C ASP A 166 27.69 -8.17 34.22
N ILE A 167 27.45 -8.69 35.45
CA ILE A 167 28.50 -9.01 36.41
C ILE A 167 29.30 -10.25 35.99
N ASP A 168 28.66 -11.22 35.34
CA ASP A 168 29.36 -12.46 34.97
C ASP A 168 29.87 -12.44 33.51
N GLY A 169 29.52 -11.41 32.71
CA GLY A 169 30.05 -11.15 31.39
C GLY A 169 29.58 -12.13 30.33
N ASP A 170 28.39 -12.71 30.50
CA ASP A 170 27.82 -13.66 29.54
C ASP A 170 26.99 -13.01 28.40
N GLY A 171 26.76 -11.69 28.47
CA GLY A 171 26.04 -10.91 27.49
C GLY A 171 24.56 -10.75 27.80
N ILE A 172 24.06 -11.25 28.93
CA ILE A 172 22.74 -11.03 29.47
C ILE A 172 22.85 -10.08 30.65
N GLY A 173 22.08 -9.00 30.68
CA GLY A 173 22.15 -8.04 31.77
C GLY A 173 21.60 -8.59 33.08
N ASP A 174 22.19 -8.17 34.20
CA ASP A 174 21.88 -8.66 35.55
C ASP A 174 20.39 -8.69 35.90
N VAL A 175 19.61 -7.73 35.38
CA VAL A 175 18.18 -7.60 35.70
C VAL A 175 17.30 -8.61 34.98
N CYS A 176 17.72 -9.12 33.83
CA CYS A 176 17.00 -10.11 33.03
C CYS A 176 17.70 -11.49 33.03
N ASP A 177 18.90 -11.59 33.64
CA ASP A 177 19.60 -12.85 33.77
C ASP A 177 19.05 -13.69 34.93
N SER A 178 18.89 -14.98 34.70
CA SER A 178 18.49 -15.97 35.71
C SER A 178 19.62 -16.36 36.66
N ASN A 179 20.87 -16.02 36.31
CA ASN A 179 22.06 -16.37 37.13
C ASN A 179 23.13 -15.26 37.05
N PRO A 180 22.84 -14.04 37.55
CA PRO A 180 23.64 -12.83 37.37
C PRO A 180 24.92 -12.79 38.24
N LEU A 181 25.43 -13.92 38.65
CA LEU A 181 26.64 -13.99 39.51
C LEU A 181 27.83 -14.55 38.76
N PRO A 182 29.07 -14.05 39.04
CA PRO A 182 30.27 -14.59 38.43
C PRO A 182 30.33 -16.09 38.67
N LYS A 183 30.66 -16.87 37.64
CA LYS A 183 30.92 -18.30 37.80
C LYS A 183 32.07 -18.47 38.77
N ASP A 184 31.82 -19.07 39.98
CA ASP A 184 32.85 -19.38 40.95
C ASP A 184 33.95 -20.18 40.26
N THR A 185 35.12 -19.57 40.08
CA THR A 185 36.36 -20.25 39.67
C THR A 185 36.96 -20.92 40.90
N PHE A 186 36.55 -22.19 41.12
CA PHE A 186 37.26 -23.04 42.08
C PHE A 186 38.54 -23.60 41.47
#